data_ac66b933a8a9403091235ca918ae359e
#
_entry.id   ac66b933a8a9403091235ca918ae359e
#
_cell.length_a   1.000
_cell.length_b   1.000
_cell.length_c   1.000
_cell.angle_alpha   90.00
_cell.angle_beta   90.00
_cell.angle_gamma   90.00
#
_symmetry.space_group_name_H-M   'P 1'
#
loop_
_entity.id
_entity.type
_entity.pdbx_description
1 polymer ?
#
loop_
_entity_poly.entity_id
_entity_poly.type
_entity_poly.pdbx_seq_one_letter_code
_entity_poly.pdbx_strand_id
1 'polypeptide(L)'
;DNTVIFDSEETAKQALDACYGYLTTQDCFGQGVYEMSVGSSGLSWSQTNGSEPDRYASLNATTAGDAVLWAWRGLYKAIQECNTFIVNMNKGSLSEDLKENYTAQASFIRGLCYYYLSMMWGDVPLRIEPSAHDAISEPKSSFIDVVGQIFIDWKYAYDNLPENGEHVDGYIDKLGVAAYLAKLNWMLSC
;
A
#
# COMPACT_ATOMS: atom_id res chain seq x y z
N ASP A 1 7.90 -10.80 23.80
CA ASP A 1 6.75 -9.92 23.49
C ASP A 1 7.30 -8.59 23.00
N ASN A 2 7.43 -8.45 21.69
CA ASN A 2 7.84 -7.18 21.03
C ASN A 2 6.60 -6.37 20.66
N THR A 3 5.66 -6.18 21.57
CA THR A 3 4.55 -5.26 21.36
C THR A 3 5.10 -3.84 21.55
N VAL A 4 5.34 -3.15 20.44
CA VAL A 4 5.63 -1.71 20.49
C VAL A 4 4.32 -1.03 20.87
N ILE A 5 4.30 -0.39 22.03
CA ILE A 5 3.16 0.40 22.50
C ILE A 5 3.48 1.87 22.18
N PHE A 6 2.58 2.58 21.54
CA PHE A 6 2.78 3.99 21.23
C PHE A 6 2.30 4.84 22.41
N ASP A 7 3.25 5.23 23.28
CA ASP A 7 3.01 6.07 24.44
C ASP A 7 3.42 7.53 24.23
N SER A 8 4.06 7.85 23.09
CA SER A 8 4.41 9.20 22.69
C SER A 8 4.12 9.45 21.24
N GLU A 9 3.74 10.69 20.91
CA GLU A 9 3.52 11.14 19.53
C GLU A 9 4.77 10.96 18.66
N GLU A 10 5.95 11.24 19.22
CA GLU A 10 7.22 11.10 18.49
C GLU A 10 7.47 9.67 18.03
N THR A 11 7.30 8.68 18.91
CA THR A 11 7.50 7.26 18.56
C THR A 11 6.45 6.77 17.58
N ALA A 12 5.21 7.20 17.74
CA ALA A 12 4.12 6.88 16.82
C ALA A 12 4.36 7.48 15.43
N LYS A 13 4.82 8.74 15.38
CA LYS A 13 5.18 9.41 14.12
C LYS A 13 6.33 8.70 13.40
N GLN A 14 7.40 8.34 14.11
CA GLN A 14 8.53 7.60 13.53
C GLN A 14 8.09 6.25 12.95
N ALA A 15 7.17 5.55 13.62
CA ALA A 15 6.63 4.29 13.10
C ALA A 15 5.72 4.52 11.88
N LEU A 16 4.95 5.61 11.83
CA LEU A 16 4.19 6.00 10.65
C LEU A 16 5.12 6.36 9.48
N ASP A 17 6.18 7.14 9.75
CA ASP A 17 7.21 7.48 8.76
C ASP A 17 7.85 6.20 8.16
N ALA A 18 8.01 5.14 8.97
CA ALA A 18 8.47 3.85 8.47
C ALA A 18 7.46 3.21 7.50
N CYS A 19 6.15 3.30 7.75
CA CYS A 19 5.13 2.82 6.81
C CYS A 19 5.24 3.54 5.44
N TYR A 20 5.40 4.86 5.44
CA TYR A 20 5.68 5.63 4.23
C TYR A 20 7.03 5.26 3.59
N GLY A 21 8.06 5.05 4.41
CA GLY A 21 9.40 4.66 3.97
C GLY A 21 9.41 3.35 3.18
N TYR A 22 8.56 2.38 3.53
CA TYR A 22 8.45 1.15 2.76
C TYR A 22 7.98 1.37 1.32
N LEU A 23 7.15 2.38 1.07
CA LEU A 23 6.70 2.70 -0.29
C LEU A 23 7.87 3.12 -1.20
N THR A 24 8.92 3.72 -0.66
CA THR A 24 10.07 4.20 -1.43
C THR A 24 11.16 3.15 -1.66
N THR A 25 11.01 1.97 -1.07
CA THR A 25 12.00 0.89 -1.24
C THR A 25 12.07 0.39 -2.69
N GLN A 26 13.21 -0.19 -3.06
CA GLN A 26 13.40 -0.79 -4.38
C GLN A 26 12.31 -1.82 -4.71
N ASP A 27 11.95 -2.64 -3.73
CA ASP A 27 10.93 -3.70 -3.88
C ASP A 27 9.52 -3.13 -4.11
N CYS A 28 9.27 -1.87 -3.75
CA CYS A 28 7.98 -1.22 -3.92
C CYS A 28 8.00 -0.18 -5.07
N PHE A 29 7.64 1.07 -4.79
CA PHE A 29 7.57 2.12 -5.84
C PHE A 29 8.95 2.62 -6.28
N GLY A 30 10.03 2.31 -5.56
CA GLY A 30 11.39 2.65 -5.99
C GLY A 30 11.79 2.00 -7.32
N GLN A 31 11.37 0.75 -7.55
CA GLN A 31 11.63 0.05 -8.81
C GLN A 31 10.54 -0.97 -9.18
N GLY A 32 10.21 -1.95 -8.31
CA GLY A 32 9.36 -3.08 -8.68
C GLY A 32 8.01 -2.68 -9.25
N VAL A 33 7.22 -1.89 -8.52
CA VAL A 33 5.91 -1.40 -8.97
C VAL A 33 6.06 -0.47 -10.17
N TYR A 34 7.10 0.37 -10.20
CA TYR A 34 7.37 1.28 -11.31
C TYR A 34 7.62 0.52 -12.62
N GLU A 35 8.52 -0.46 -12.60
CA GLU A 35 8.84 -1.25 -13.80
C GLU A 35 7.61 -2.01 -14.33
N MET A 36 6.82 -2.61 -13.45
CA MET A 36 5.61 -3.33 -13.86
C MET A 36 4.54 -2.38 -14.42
N SER A 37 4.30 -1.23 -13.80
CA SER A 37 3.22 -0.32 -14.19
C SER A 37 3.60 0.55 -15.39
N VAL A 38 4.73 1.24 -15.33
CA VAL A 38 5.19 2.14 -16.39
C VAL A 38 5.74 1.36 -17.57
N GLY A 39 6.45 0.26 -17.31
CA GLY A 39 6.96 -0.62 -18.36
C GLY A 39 5.86 -1.15 -19.28
N SER A 40 4.73 -1.59 -18.69
CA SER A 40 3.62 -2.16 -19.45
C SER A 40 2.65 -1.11 -20.05
N SER A 41 2.84 0.17 -19.75
CA SER A 41 1.90 1.23 -20.15
C SER A 41 1.93 1.62 -21.63
N GLY A 42 2.98 1.21 -22.37
CA GLY A 42 3.26 1.69 -23.72
C GLY A 42 3.86 3.10 -23.77
N LEU A 43 4.08 3.74 -22.62
CA LEU A 43 4.68 5.09 -22.51
C LEU A 43 6.20 5.04 -22.26
N SER A 44 6.74 3.84 -22.05
CA SER A 44 8.16 3.61 -21.80
C SER A 44 8.77 2.69 -22.86
N TRP A 45 10.08 2.84 -23.05
CA TRP A 45 10.86 2.01 -23.96
C TRP A 45 12.15 1.60 -23.26
N SER A 46 12.57 0.36 -23.48
CA SER A 46 13.85 -0.14 -22.97
C SER A 46 14.94 -0.07 -24.04
N GLN A 47 16.10 0.44 -23.67
CA GLN A 47 17.26 0.52 -24.57
C GLN A 47 17.91 -0.85 -24.80
N THR A 48 17.73 -1.80 -23.87
CA THR A 48 18.39 -3.11 -23.93
C THR A 48 17.38 -4.18 -24.34
N ASN A 49 17.47 -4.62 -25.58
CA ASN A 49 16.62 -5.69 -26.12
C ASN A 49 16.77 -6.99 -25.32
N GLY A 50 15.65 -7.60 -24.96
CA GLY A 50 15.59 -8.84 -24.17
C GLY A 50 15.84 -8.67 -22.67
N SER A 51 16.09 -7.45 -22.18
CA SER A 51 16.12 -7.15 -20.75
C SER A 51 14.76 -7.30 -20.10
N GLU A 52 14.69 -7.35 -18.77
CA GLU A 52 13.42 -7.43 -18.07
C GLU A 52 12.50 -6.22 -18.35
N PRO A 53 12.95 -4.96 -18.30
CA PRO A 53 12.16 -3.81 -18.71
C PRO A 53 11.65 -3.88 -20.16
N ASP A 54 12.42 -4.44 -21.09
CA ASP A 54 11.99 -4.66 -22.46
C ASP A 54 10.86 -5.67 -22.58
N ARG A 55 10.85 -6.70 -21.74
CA ARG A 55 9.76 -7.68 -21.68
C ARG A 55 8.45 -7.06 -21.19
N TYR A 56 8.49 -6.14 -20.22
CA TYR A 56 7.30 -5.40 -19.80
C TYR A 56 6.79 -4.48 -20.91
N ALA A 57 7.67 -3.74 -21.58
CA ALA A 57 7.33 -2.86 -22.68
C ALA A 57 6.73 -3.61 -23.89
N SER A 58 7.21 -4.84 -24.15
CA SER A 58 6.69 -5.71 -25.22
C SER A 58 5.52 -6.61 -24.78
N LEU A 59 5.00 -6.46 -23.56
CA LEU A 59 3.95 -7.28 -22.95
C LEU A 59 4.28 -8.79 -22.93
N ASN A 60 5.56 -9.13 -22.83
CA ASN A 60 6.08 -10.49 -22.76
C ASN A 60 6.77 -10.78 -21.43
N ALA A 61 6.21 -10.25 -20.35
CA ALA A 61 6.68 -10.48 -19.00
C ALA A 61 6.50 -11.93 -18.57
N THR A 62 7.41 -12.44 -17.74
CA THR A 62 7.32 -13.77 -17.15
C THR A 62 7.06 -13.65 -15.64
N THR A 63 6.40 -14.67 -15.07
CA THR A 63 6.15 -14.74 -13.62
C THR A 63 7.43 -14.90 -12.79
N ALA A 64 8.56 -15.18 -13.42
CA ALA A 64 9.87 -15.32 -12.80
C ALA A 64 10.71 -14.03 -12.88
N GLY A 65 10.13 -12.91 -13.34
CA GLY A 65 10.81 -11.62 -13.41
C GLY A 65 11.10 -11.05 -12.02
N ASP A 66 12.27 -10.43 -11.87
CA ASP A 66 12.68 -9.83 -10.60
C ASP A 66 11.73 -8.72 -10.15
N ALA A 67 11.28 -7.87 -11.06
CA ALA A 67 10.34 -6.78 -10.73
C ALA A 67 8.98 -7.31 -10.28
N VAL A 68 8.50 -8.45 -10.84
CA VAL A 68 7.27 -9.12 -10.38
C VAL A 68 7.43 -9.57 -8.93
N LEU A 69 8.55 -10.23 -8.61
CA LEU A 69 8.85 -10.70 -7.26
C LEU A 69 9.03 -9.53 -6.28
N TRP A 70 9.76 -8.49 -6.70
CA TRP A 70 9.99 -7.30 -5.86
C TRP A 70 8.70 -6.58 -5.57
N ALA A 71 7.88 -6.28 -6.57
CA ALA A 71 6.61 -5.59 -6.37
C ALA A 71 5.66 -6.38 -5.44
N TRP A 72 5.54 -7.68 -5.65
CA TRP A 72 4.74 -8.55 -4.77
C TRP A 72 5.23 -8.48 -3.32
N ARG A 73 6.53 -8.72 -3.11
CA ARG A 73 7.13 -8.75 -1.78
C ARG A 73 7.08 -7.38 -1.11
N GLY A 74 7.40 -6.31 -1.84
CA GLY A 74 7.41 -4.95 -1.32
C GLY A 74 6.03 -4.47 -0.88
N LEU A 75 5.00 -4.71 -1.70
CA LEU A 75 3.62 -4.34 -1.36
C LEU A 75 3.10 -5.10 -0.14
N TYR A 76 3.33 -6.42 -0.05
CA TYR A 76 2.92 -7.19 1.13
C TYR A 76 3.71 -6.84 2.39
N LYS A 77 4.97 -6.45 2.25
CA LYS A 77 5.77 -5.97 3.38
C LYS A 77 5.22 -4.64 3.91
N ALA A 78 4.88 -3.71 3.04
CA ALA A 78 4.24 -2.46 3.44
C ALA A 78 2.86 -2.71 4.12
N ILE A 79 2.05 -3.64 3.60
CA ILE A 79 0.78 -4.05 4.22
C ILE A 79 1.01 -4.60 5.64
N GLN A 80 2.00 -5.47 5.82
CA GLN A 80 2.33 -6.04 7.13
C GLN A 80 2.72 -4.96 8.15
N GLU A 81 3.53 -3.98 7.73
CA GLU A 81 3.92 -2.88 8.61
C GLU A 81 2.71 -2.00 8.96
N CYS A 82 1.84 -1.69 7.99
CA CYS A 82 0.60 -0.96 8.26
C CYS A 82 -0.33 -1.72 9.23
N ASN A 83 -0.49 -3.04 9.05
CA ASN A 83 -1.29 -3.86 9.97
C ASN A 83 -0.72 -3.83 11.39
N THR A 84 0.60 -4.00 11.51
CA THR A 84 1.30 -3.94 12.80
C THR A 84 1.16 -2.57 13.46
N PHE A 85 1.30 -1.50 12.67
CA PHE A 85 1.11 -0.13 13.13
C PHE A 85 -0.31 0.11 13.67
N ILE A 86 -1.35 -0.25 12.90
CA ILE A 86 -2.75 -0.07 13.28
C ILE A 86 -3.08 -0.80 14.59
N VAL A 87 -2.65 -2.05 14.72
CA VAL A 87 -2.89 -2.83 15.95
C VAL A 87 -2.18 -2.23 17.17
N ASN A 88 -0.95 -1.75 17.00
CA ASN A 88 -0.19 -1.15 18.09
C ASN A 88 -0.71 0.25 18.45
N MET A 89 -1.16 1.03 17.48
CA MET A 89 -1.78 2.34 17.70
C MET A 89 -3.02 2.22 18.59
N ASN A 90 -3.87 1.22 18.34
CA ASN A 90 -5.06 0.97 19.15
C ASN A 90 -4.76 0.57 20.61
N LYS A 91 -3.55 0.07 20.90
CA LYS A 91 -3.10 -0.29 22.25
C LYS A 91 -2.39 0.84 22.98
N GLY A 92 -1.96 1.87 22.25
CA GLY A 92 -1.22 3.02 22.78
C GLY A 92 -2.07 3.94 23.66
N SER A 93 -1.41 4.82 24.42
CA SER A 93 -2.04 5.77 25.34
C SER A 93 -2.25 7.17 24.76
N LEU A 94 -2.05 7.36 23.45
CA LEU A 94 -2.25 8.64 22.76
C LEU A 94 -3.73 9.07 22.77
N SER A 95 -3.98 10.36 22.52
CA SER A 95 -5.34 10.87 22.36
C SER A 95 -6.06 10.19 21.18
N GLU A 96 -7.37 10.06 21.27
CA GLU A 96 -8.16 9.41 20.21
C GLU A 96 -8.00 10.13 18.86
N ASP A 97 -7.98 11.47 18.84
CA ASP A 97 -7.77 12.26 17.62
C ASP A 97 -6.44 11.91 16.90
N LEU A 98 -5.36 11.74 17.66
CA LEU A 98 -4.06 11.32 17.11
C LEU A 98 -4.10 9.87 16.63
N LYS A 99 -4.74 8.98 17.39
CA LYS A 99 -4.90 7.57 16.99
C LYS A 99 -5.70 7.46 15.70
N GLU A 100 -6.82 8.17 15.59
CA GLU A 100 -7.66 8.18 14.39
C GLU A 100 -6.89 8.71 13.17
N ASN A 101 -6.20 9.85 13.33
CA ASN A 101 -5.40 10.44 12.25
C ASN A 101 -4.30 9.47 11.77
N TYR A 102 -3.48 8.96 12.68
CA TYR A 102 -2.36 8.10 12.31
C TYR A 102 -2.81 6.72 11.78
N THR A 103 -3.90 6.18 12.33
CA THR A 103 -4.53 4.97 11.79
C THR A 103 -5.09 5.22 10.38
N ALA A 104 -5.64 6.40 10.13
CA ALA A 104 -6.14 6.81 8.82
C ALA A 104 -5.02 6.88 7.78
N GLN A 105 -3.85 7.41 8.15
CA GLN A 105 -2.65 7.42 7.30
C GLN A 105 -2.22 5.99 6.93
N ALA A 106 -2.08 5.12 7.92
CA ALA A 106 -1.66 3.73 7.70
C ALA A 106 -2.70 2.93 6.89
N SER A 107 -3.99 3.17 7.12
CA SER A 107 -5.07 2.56 6.35
C SER A 107 -5.03 3.00 4.88
N PHE A 108 -4.77 4.29 4.62
CA PHE A 108 -4.60 4.75 3.24
C PHE A 108 -3.44 4.00 2.53
N ILE A 109 -2.28 3.87 3.20
CA ILE A 109 -1.12 3.16 2.64
C ILE A 109 -1.46 1.69 2.36
N ARG A 110 -2.14 1.02 3.29
CA ARG A 110 -2.59 -0.37 3.10
C ARG A 110 -3.52 -0.51 1.91
N GLY A 111 -4.52 0.34 1.78
CA GLY A 111 -5.42 0.40 0.63
C GLY A 111 -4.68 0.68 -0.67
N LEU A 112 -3.66 1.56 -0.66
CA LEU A 112 -2.81 1.85 -1.82
C LEU A 112 -2.05 0.60 -2.28
N CYS A 113 -1.47 -0.15 -1.35
CA CYS A 113 -0.76 -1.39 -1.67
C CYS A 113 -1.72 -2.44 -2.26
N TYR A 114 -2.92 -2.61 -1.70
CA TYR A 114 -3.94 -3.51 -2.25
C TYR A 114 -4.47 -3.04 -3.60
N TYR A 115 -4.59 -1.74 -3.83
CA TYR A 115 -4.95 -1.20 -5.14
C TYR A 115 -3.97 -1.68 -6.21
N TYR A 116 -2.66 -1.53 -6.00
CA TYR A 116 -1.66 -1.99 -6.96
C TYR A 116 -1.61 -3.51 -7.07
N LEU A 117 -1.74 -4.25 -5.96
CA LEU A 117 -1.81 -5.71 -5.98
C LEU A 117 -2.99 -6.21 -6.83
N SER A 118 -4.18 -5.67 -6.60
CA SER A 118 -5.39 -6.07 -7.33
C SER A 118 -5.32 -5.72 -8.82
N MET A 119 -4.73 -4.57 -9.15
CA MET A 119 -4.55 -4.15 -10.55
C MET A 119 -3.54 -5.01 -11.32
N MET A 120 -2.51 -5.51 -10.65
CA MET A 120 -1.44 -6.28 -11.30
C MET A 120 -1.69 -7.79 -11.31
N TRP A 121 -2.38 -8.31 -10.30
CA TRP A 121 -2.56 -9.76 -10.12
C TRP A 121 -4.03 -10.22 -10.05
N GLY A 122 -4.98 -9.31 -9.98
CA GLY A 122 -6.39 -9.66 -9.79
C GLY A 122 -6.67 -10.20 -8.38
N ASP A 123 -7.02 -11.47 -8.27
CA ASP A 123 -7.25 -12.15 -6.99
C ASP A 123 -5.94 -12.31 -6.21
N VAL A 124 -5.90 -11.81 -4.99
CA VAL A 124 -4.71 -11.84 -4.11
C VAL A 124 -5.09 -12.18 -2.67
N PRO A 125 -4.18 -12.75 -1.86
CA PRO A 125 -4.43 -12.94 -0.42
C PRO A 125 -4.73 -11.61 0.29
N LEU A 126 -5.85 -11.54 1.00
CA LEU A 126 -6.27 -10.37 1.76
C LEU A 126 -5.86 -10.52 3.23
N ARG A 127 -4.88 -9.73 3.67
CA ARG A 127 -4.31 -9.72 5.02
C ARG A 127 -4.60 -8.38 5.66
N ILE A 128 -5.47 -8.35 6.64
CA ILE A 128 -5.88 -7.13 7.37
C ILE A 128 -5.40 -7.11 8.82
N GLU A 129 -4.76 -8.19 9.25
CA GLU A 129 -4.15 -8.35 10.56
C GLU A 129 -2.65 -8.64 10.43
N PRO A 130 -1.82 -8.34 11.43
CA PRO A 130 -0.44 -8.77 11.46
C PRO A 130 -0.36 -10.30 11.35
N SER A 131 0.26 -10.80 10.29
CA SER A 131 0.44 -12.24 10.12
C SER A 131 1.70 -12.73 10.85
N ALA A 132 1.61 -13.91 11.46
CA ALA A 132 2.80 -14.63 11.89
C ALA A 132 3.64 -15.02 10.66
N HIS A 133 4.96 -15.12 10.82
CA HIS A 133 5.91 -15.44 9.73
C HIS A 133 5.55 -16.73 8.94
N ASP A 134 4.71 -17.59 9.50
CA ASP A 134 4.37 -18.91 8.97
C ASP A 134 3.09 -18.93 8.11
N ALA A 135 2.45 -17.79 7.85
CA ALA A 135 1.26 -17.69 7.00
C ALA A 135 1.62 -17.81 5.49
N ILE A 136 2.34 -18.89 5.13
CA ILE A 136 2.88 -19.10 3.77
C ILE A 136 1.79 -19.51 2.76
N SER A 137 0.61 -19.94 3.18
CA SER A 137 -0.43 -20.46 2.28
C SER A 137 -1.82 -19.92 2.60
N GLU A 138 -1.99 -18.61 2.60
CA GLU A 138 -3.33 -18.04 2.63
C GLU A 138 -3.98 -18.13 1.24
N PRO A 139 -5.26 -18.53 1.16
CA PRO A 139 -5.97 -18.56 -0.10
C PRO A 139 -6.13 -17.16 -0.68
N LYS A 140 -6.23 -17.06 -1.99
CA LYS A 140 -6.56 -15.79 -2.66
C LYS A 140 -7.99 -15.39 -2.30
N SER A 141 -8.18 -14.12 -2.00
CA SER A 141 -9.49 -13.47 -1.96
C SER A 141 -9.86 -12.98 -3.36
N SER A 142 -11.14 -12.89 -3.66
CA SER A 142 -11.58 -12.38 -4.95
C SER A 142 -11.19 -10.93 -5.16
N PHE A 143 -11.02 -10.50 -6.40
CA PHE A 143 -10.77 -9.10 -6.75
C PHE A 143 -11.80 -8.17 -6.09
N ILE A 144 -13.08 -8.55 -6.09
CA ILE A 144 -14.16 -7.75 -5.50
C ILE A 144 -14.00 -7.61 -3.98
N ASP A 145 -13.59 -8.67 -3.27
CA ASP A 145 -13.34 -8.60 -1.83
C ASP A 145 -12.15 -7.68 -1.52
N VAL A 146 -11.08 -7.76 -2.31
CA VAL A 146 -9.91 -6.87 -2.18
C VAL A 146 -10.31 -5.41 -2.44
N VAL A 147 -11.08 -5.14 -3.48
CA VAL A 147 -11.61 -3.79 -3.79
C VAL A 147 -12.51 -3.30 -2.66
N GLY A 148 -13.34 -4.16 -2.09
CA GLY A 148 -14.15 -3.85 -0.92
C GLY A 148 -13.29 -3.37 0.26
N GLN A 149 -12.18 -4.05 0.53
CA GLN A 149 -11.25 -3.63 1.59
C GLN A 149 -10.53 -2.31 1.26
N ILE A 150 -10.12 -2.09 0.02
CA ILE A 150 -9.55 -0.80 -0.41
C ILE A 150 -10.53 0.33 -0.14
N PHE A 151 -11.82 0.14 -0.47
CA PHE A 151 -12.85 1.14 -0.22
C PHE A 151 -13.03 1.40 1.28
N ILE A 152 -13.03 0.37 2.13
CA ILE A 152 -13.11 0.50 3.59
C ILE A 152 -11.94 1.32 4.11
N ASP A 153 -10.72 0.99 3.72
CA ASP A 153 -9.50 1.65 4.15
C ASP A 153 -9.45 3.13 3.72
N TRP A 154 -9.79 3.41 2.47
CA TRP A 154 -9.78 4.79 1.95
C TRP A 154 -10.96 5.61 2.43
N LYS A 155 -12.12 4.99 2.68
CA LYS A 155 -13.25 5.69 3.31
C LYS A 155 -12.93 6.08 4.75
N TYR A 156 -12.32 5.17 5.52
CA TYR A 156 -11.84 5.47 6.86
C TYR A 156 -10.80 6.62 6.84
N ALA A 157 -9.86 6.57 5.92
CA ALA A 157 -8.87 7.64 5.74
C ALA A 157 -9.55 8.98 5.39
N TYR A 158 -10.51 8.98 4.47
CA TYR A 158 -11.26 10.19 4.10
C TYR A 158 -12.02 10.80 5.27
N ASP A 159 -12.62 9.96 6.13
CA ASP A 159 -13.42 10.45 7.25
C ASP A 159 -12.58 11.04 8.38
N ASN A 160 -11.35 10.55 8.58
CA ASN A 160 -10.51 10.85 9.75
C ASN A 160 -9.26 11.68 9.46
N LEU A 161 -8.95 11.95 8.20
CA LEU A 161 -7.84 12.84 7.85
C LEU A 161 -8.30 14.29 7.81
N PRO A 162 -7.42 15.24 8.21
CA PRO A 162 -7.72 16.65 8.16
C PRO A 162 -7.86 17.15 6.73
N GLU A 163 -8.48 18.32 6.59
CA GLU A 163 -8.64 18.99 5.31
C GLU A 163 -7.30 19.55 4.82
N ASN A 164 -7.25 19.86 3.51
CA ASN A 164 -6.05 20.28 2.81
C ASN A 164 -5.34 21.45 3.52
N GLY A 165 -4.03 21.32 3.71
CA GLY A 165 -3.16 22.36 4.24
C GLY A 165 -2.89 22.32 5.76
N GLU A 166 -3.49 21.38 6.49
CA GLU A 166 -3.27 21.21 7.94
C GLU A 166 -2.21 20.13 8.26
N HIS A 167 -1.45 19.70 7.25
CA HIS A 167 -0.50 18.58 7.37
C HIS A 167 0.96 18.97 7.37
N VAL A 168 1.74 18.03 7.92
CA VAL A 168 3.18 17.94 7.64
C VAL A 168 3.37 17.55 6.17
N ASP A 169 4.24 18.25 5.46
CA ASP A 169 4.57 17.96 4.08
C ASP A 169 4.95 16.49 3.87
N GLY A 170 4.34 15.85 2.89
CA GLY A 170 4.60 14.46 2.51
C GLY A 170 3.59 13.43 3.00
N TYR A 171 2.66 13.78 3.89
CA TYR A 171 1.57 12.88 4.29
C TYR A 171 0.34 13.08 3.41
N ILE A 172 -0.47 12.02 3.29
CA ILE A 172 -1.74 12.10 2.56
C ILE A 172 -2.74 12.96 3.36
N ASP A 173 -3.51 13.76 2.65
CA ASP A 173 -4.62 14.53 3.18
C ASP A 173 -5.96 14.03 2.65
N LYS A 174 -7.05 14.58 3.17
CA LYS A 174 -8.41 14.24 2.76
C LYS A 174 -8.64 14.42 1.25
N LEU A 175 -8.06 15.45 0.65
CA LEU A 175 -8.20 15.72 -0.78
C LEU A 175 -7.47 14.66 -1.62
N GLY A 176 -6.28 14.26 -1.19
CA GLY A 176 -5.53 13.17 -1.81
C GLY A 176 -6.31 11.86 -1.76
N VAL A 177 -6.91 11.53 -0.62
CA VAL A 177 -7.76 10.33 -0.49
C VAL A 177 -8.98 10.42 -1.40
N ALA A 178 -9.65 11.59 -1.49
CA ALA A 178 -10.79 11.79 -2.38
C ALA A 178 -10.41 11.53 -3.85
N ALA A 179 -9.22 11.96 -4.27
CA ALA A 179 -8.72 11.69 -5.62
C ALA A 179 -8.55 10.19 -5.89
N TYR A 180 -8.03 9.43 -4.91
CA TYR A 180 -7.89 7.98 -5.03
C TYR A 180 -9.24 7.25 -5.00
N LEU A 181 -10.20 7.69 -4.18
CA LEU A 181 -11.58 7.17 -4.21
C LEU A 181 -12.26 7.42 -5.56
N ALA A 182 -12.08 8.60 -6.14
CA ALA A 182 -12.59 8.91 -7.47
C ALA A 182 -11.97 8.00 -8.54
N LYS A 183 -10.65 7.78 -8.46
CA LYS A 183 -9.93 6.87 -9.36
C LYS A 183 -10.42 5.43 -9.23
N LEU A 184 -10.66 4.94 -8.02
CA LEU A 184 -11.20 3.61 -7.76
C LEU A 184 -12.60 3.45 -8.37
N ASN A 185 -13.49 4.42 -8.14
CA ASN A 185 -14.84 4.40 -8.69
C ASN A 185 -14.84 4.44 -10.22
N TRP A 186 -13.98 5.26 -10.83
CA TRP A 186 -13.84 5.31 -12.29
C TRP A 186 -13.41 3.96 -12.84
N MET A 187 -12.43 3.33 -12.24
CA MET A 187 -11.94 2.00 -12.66
C MET A 187 -13.04 0.93 -12.59
N LEU A 188 -13.91 0.96 -11.57
CA LEU A 188 -14.99 0.00 -11.39
C LEU A 188 -16.17 0.24 -12.36
N SER A 189 -16.23 1.39 -12.99
CA SER A 189 -17.29 1.76 -13.95
C SER A 189 -16.95 1.41 -15.41
N CYS A 190 -15.73 0.97 -15.68
CA CYS A 190 -15.26 0.53 -16.99
C CYS A 190 -15.41 -0.98 -17.16
#